data_3d567b3e126e4cf1253e50dde1ab355d
#
_entry.id   3d567b3e126e4cf1253e50dde1ab355d
#
_cell.length_a   1.000
_cell.length_b   1.000
_cell.length_c   1.000
_cell.angle_alpha   90.00
_cell.angle_beta   90.00
_cell.angle_gamma   90.00
#
_symmetry.space_group_name_H-M   'P 1'
#
loop_
_entity.id
_entity.type
_entity.pdbx_description
1 polymer ?
#
loop_
_entity_poly.entity_id
_entity_poly.type
_entity_poly.pdbx_seq_one_letter_code
_entity_poly.pdbx_strand_id
1 'polypeptide(L)'
;MPFDIDWQSIDDVLLDMDGTLLDLHYDATFWLKNLQSIVAGITGDSEINIRDRFREELKKHEGTLVWYCTDYWAEFFGIDLIGAKKQLAHLIRFRPHAKQFLEVLQPLPLRTLIATNAHPDVIQ
;
A
#
# COMPACT_ATOMS: atom_id res chain seq x y z
N MET A 1 -10.38 -18.74 18.27
CA MET A 1 -9.35 -19.18 19.25
C MET A 1 -8.60 -17.98 19.75
N PRO A 2 -8.61 -17.71 21.03
CA PRO A 2 -7.71 -16.69 21.57
C PRO A 2 -6.27 -17.21 21.43
N PHE A 3 -5.41 -16.38 20.84
CA PHE A 3 -3.98 -16.64 20.85
C PHE A 3 -3.46 -16.17 22.21
N ASP A 4 -2.90 -17.09 22.96
CA ASP A 4 -2.25 -16.77 24.22
C ASP A 4 -0.79 -16.40 23.89
N ILE A 5 -0.52 -15.10 23.86
CA ILE A 5 0.82 -14.57 23.58
C ILE A 5 1.51 -14.26 24.89
N ASP A 6 2.63 -14.91 25.14
CA ASP A 6 3.51 -14.56 26.26
C ASP A 6 4.30 -13.28 25.91
N TRP A 7 3.70 -12.14 26.22
CA TRP A 7 4.28 -10.82 25.94
C TRP A 7 5.63 -10.58 26.66
N GLN A 8 5.88 -11.29 27.75
CA GLN A 8 7.15 -11.13 28.49
C GLN A 8 8.33 -11.77 27.76
N SER A 9 8.07 -12.72 26.86
CA SER A 9 9.10 -13.38 26.05
C SER A 9 9.36 -12.70 24.71
N ILE A 10 8.66 -11.61 24.40
CA ILE A 10 8.75 -10.91 23.11
C ILE A 10 9.67 -9.70 23.25
N ASP A 11 10.66 -9.61 22.36
CA ASP A 11 11.57 -8.46 22.25
C ASP A 11 11.15 -7.50 21.14
N ASP A 12 10.68 -8.03 20.02
CA ASP A 12 10.34 -7.27 18.82
C ASP A 12 8.91 -7.57 18.35
N VAL A 13 8.22 -6.53 17.89
CA VAL A 13 6.94 -6.65 17.18
C VAL A 13 7.13 -6.11 15.77
N LEU A 14 6.93 -6.96 14.78
CA LEU A 14 6.98 -6.60 13.38
C LEU A 14 5.57 -6.47 12.83
N LEU A 15 5.25 -5.30 12.30
CA LEU A 15 3.90 -4.99 11.81
C LEU A 15 3.95 -4.75 10.31
N ASP A 16 3.07 -5.41 9.58
CA ASP A 16 2.77 -5.04 8.20
C ASP A 16 1.95 -3.75 8.18
N MET A 17 2.03 -3.00 7.09
CA MET A 17 1.36 -1.71 6.97
C MET A 17 0.03 -1.84 6.22
N ASP A 18 0.09 -2.14 4.94
CA ASP A 18 -1.10 -2.14 4.07
C ASP A 18 -1.99 -3.36 4.35
N GLY A 19 -3.26 -3.09 4.66
CA GLY A 19 -4.23 -4.13 5.01
C GLY A 19 -4.10 -4.64 6.44
N THR A 20 -3.13 -4.19 7.21
CA THR A 20 -2.91 -4.56 8.62
C THR A 20 -3.11 -3.36 9.54
N LEU A 21 -2.26 -2.34 9.45
CA LEU A 21 -2.43 -1.08 10.17
C LEU A 21 -3.31 -0.10 9.40
N LEU A 22 -3.15 -0.04 8.09
CA LEU A 22 -3.88 0.86 7.21
C LEU A 22 -4.95 0.10 6.43
N ASP A 23 -6.09 0.77 6.21
CA ASP A 23 -7.15 0.28 5.36
C ASP A 23 -6.68 0.23 3.90
N LEU A 24 -7.07 -0.81 3.16
CA LEU A 24 -6.73 -0.98 1.75
C LEU A 24 -7.54 -0.07 0.82
N HIS A 25 -8.53 0.65 1.31
CA HIS A 25 -9.40 1.50 0.48
C HIS A 25 -8.63 2.53 -0.34
N TYR A 26 -7.63 3.17 0.25
CA TYR A 26 -6.75 4.12 -0.44
C TYR A 26 -6.05 3.48 -1.64
N ASP A 27 -5.36 2.38 -1.41
CA ASP A 27 -4.63 1.67 -2.47
C ASP A 27 -5.58 1.12 -3.53
N ALA A 28 -6.66 0.48 -3.11
CA ALA A 28 -7.64 -0.09 -4.04
C ALA A 28 -8.28 1.00 -4.91
N THR A 29 -8.63 2.14 -4.33
CA THR A 29 -9.23 3.26 -5.08
C THR A 29 -8.25 3.80 -6.11
N PHE A 30 -6.98 3.96 -5.75
CA PHE A 30 -5.97 4.43 -6.69
C PHE A 30 -5.74 3.43 -7.83
N TRP A 31 -5.37 2.19 -7.51
CA TRP A 31 -4.94 1.22 -8.51
C TRP A 31 -6.07 0.69 -9.38
N LEU A 32 -7.27 0.56 -8.83
CA LEU A 32 -8.41 -0.03 -9.54
C LEU A 32 -9.32 0.99 -10.22
N LYS A 33 -9.19 2.26 -9.89
CA LYS A 33 -10.11 3.29 -10.38
C LYS A 33 -9.40 4.54 -10.89
N ASN A 34 -8.65 5.22 -10.04
CA ASN A 34 -8.08 6.53 -10.38
C ASN A 34 -6.97 6.45 -11.42
N LEU A 35 -6.11 5.43 -11.35
CA LEU A 35 -5.01 5.24 -12.28
C LEU A 35 -5.50 5.17 -13.73
N GLN A 36 -6.55 4.37 -13.98
CA GLN A 36 -7.09 4.23 -15.33
C GLN A 36 -7.65 5.54 -15.87
N SER A 37 -8.33 6.30 -15.03
CA SER A 37 -8.88 7.60 -15.42
C SER A 37 -7.78 8.62 -15.75
N ILE A 38 -6.73 8.67 -14.96
CA ILE A 38 -5.59 9.57 -15.16
C ILE A 38 -4.86 9.23 -16.45
N VAL A 39 -4.53 7.96 -16.66
CA VAL A 39 -3.82 7.51 -17.86
C VAL A 39 -4.68 7.71 -19.12
N ALA A 40 -5.98 7.45 -19.05
CA ALA A 40 -6.91 7.70 -20.14
C ALA A 40 -6.94 9.17 -20.54
N GLY A 41 -6.94 10.08 -19.56
CA GLY A 41 -6.91 11.53 -19.82
C GLY A 41 -5.63 12.01 -20.49
N ILE A 42 -4.51 11.33 -20.27
CA ILE A 42 -3.21 11.67 -20.84
C ILE A 42 -3.02 11.05 -22.23
N THR A 43 -3.36 9.77 -22.38
CA THR A 43 -3.07 8.99 -23.59
C THR A 43 -4.19 9.01 -24.63
N GLY A 44 -5.42 9.32 -24.20
CA GLY A 44 -6.61 9.20 -25.05
C GLY A 44 -7.11 7.76 -25.24
N ASP A 45 -6.47 6.78 -24.60
CA ASP A 45 -6.90 5.38 -24.63
C ASP A 45 -8.10 5.16 -23.70
N SER A 46 -8.82 4.05 -23.90
CA SER A 46 -9.95 3.70 -23.03
C SER A 46 -9.48 3.17 -21.68
N GLU A 47 -10.26 3.45 -20.63
CA GLU A 47 -9.97 2.94 -19.29
C GLU A 47 -9.93 1.40 -19.25
N ILE A 48 -10.75 0.74 -20.08
CA ILE A 48 -10.78 -0.72 -20.19
C ILE A 48 -9.45 -1.26 -20.73
N ASN A 49 -8.92 -0.66 -21.80
CA ASN A 49 -7.65 -1.06 -22.39
C ASN A 49 -6.48 -0.85 -21.40
N ILE A 50 -6.49 0.27 -20.70
CA ILE A 50 -5.47 0.58 -19.70
C ILE A 50 -5.52 -0.44 -18.57
N ARG A 51 -6.70 -0.78 -18.08
CA ARG A 51 -6.89 -1.79 -17.04
C ARG A 51 -6.40 -3.16 -17.49
N ASP A 52 -6.69 -3.55 -18.72
CA ASP A 52 -6.26 -4.85 -19.26
C ASP A 52 -4.74 -4.92 -19.41
N ARG A 53 -4.11 -3.85 -19.91
CA ARG A 53 -2.64 -3.73 -19.96
C ARG A 53 -2.01 -3.81 -18.58
N PHE A 54 -2.59 -3.14 -17.59
CA PHE A 54 -2.13 -3.18 -16.22
C PHE A 54 -2.20 -4.61 -15.64
N ARG A 55 -3.31 -5.30 -15.84
CA ARG A 55 -3.49 -6.68 -15.40
C ARG A 55 -2.48 -7.64 -16.02
N GLU A 56 -2.23 -7.52 -17.31
CA GLU A 56 -1.23 -8.33 -18.00
C GLU A 56 0.16 -8.11 -17.44
N GLU A 57 0.55 -6.86 -17.24
CA GLU A 57 1.86 -6.51 -16.70
C GLU A 57 2.01 -6.94 -15.25
N LEU A 58 0.96 -6.80 -14.45
CA LEU A 58 0.95 -7.28 -13.06
C LEU A 58 1.24 -8.78 -12.96
N LYS A 59 0.63 -9.58 -13.84
CA LYS A 59 0.85 -11.03 -13.85
C LYS A 59 2.31 -11.41 -14.09
N LYS A 60 3.03 -10.64 -14.91
CA LYS A 60 4.46 -10.88 -15.19
C LYS A 60 5.34 -10.67 -13.96
N HIS A 61 4.89 -9.83 -13.02
CA HIS A 61 5.66 -9.42 -11.85
C HIS A 61 5.10 -9.95 -10.53
N GLU A 62 4.12 -10.84 -10.60
CA GLU A 62 3.55 -11.47 -9.42
C GLU A 62 4.63 -12.17 -8.59
N GLY A 63 4.63 -11.93 -7.28
CA GLY A 63 5.62 -12.49 -6.36
C GLY A 63 7.00 -11.82 -6.38
N THR A 64 7.16 -10.72 -7.10
CA THR A 64 8.40 -9.93 -7.14
C THR A 64 8.21 -8.56 -6.50
N LEU A 65 9.33 -7.90 -6.15
CA LEU A 65 9.29 -6.52 -5.60
C LEU A 65 8.85 -5.48 -6.64
N VAL A 66 8.93 -5.79 -7.93
CA VAL A 66 8.43 -4.91 -9.00
C VAL A 66 6.94 -4.62 -8.83
N TRP A 67 6.17 -5.58 -8.34
CA TRP A 67 4.76 -5.40 -8.00
C TRP A 67 4.51 -4.14 -7.14
N TYR A 68 5.41 -3.84 -6.21
CA TYR A 68 5.31 -2.71 -5.28
C TYR A 68 6.08 -1.48 -5.73
N CYS A 69 6.82 -1.55 -6.84
CA CYS A 69 7.72 -0.48 -7.26
C CYS A 69 6.97 0.64 -7.98
N THR A 70 6.75 1.76 -7.31
CA THR A 70 6.06 2.92 -7.89
C THR A 70 6.81 3.53 -9.06
N ASP A 71 8.15 3.50 -9.06
CA ASP A 71 8.95 3.99 -10.18
C ASP A 71 8.70 3.19 -11.45
N TYR A 72 8.63 1.86 -11.32
CA TYR A 72 8.33 0.99 -12.45
C TYR A 72 6.97 1.32 -13.08
N TRP A 73 5.93 1.45 -12.26
CA TRP A 73 4.57 1.73 -12.75
C TRP A 73 4.42 3.16 -13.27
N ALA A 74 5.13 4.13 -12.69
CA ALA A 74 5.19 5.48 -13.20
C ALA A 74 5.78 5.53 -14.61
N GLU A 75 6.87 4.81 -14.83
CA GLU A 75 7.50 4.70 -16.16
C GLU A 75 6.61 3.93 -17.14
N PHE A 76 6.03 2.82 -16.70
CA PHE A 76 5.15 1.99 -17.53
C PHE A 76 3.96 2.79 -18.09
N PHE A 77 3.34 3.64 -17.28
CA PHE A 77 2.21 4.47 -17.69
C PHE A 77 2.59 5.87 -18.15
N GLY A 78 3.83 6.30 -17.94
CA GLY A 78 4.29 7.65 -18.30
C GLY A 78 3.63 8.76 -17.51
N ILE A 79 3.39 8.56 -16.20
CA ILE A 79 2.72 9.52 -15.32
C ILE A 79 3.53 9.82 -14.07
N ASP A 80 3.23 10.95 -13.41
CA ASP A 80 3.66 11.23 -12.05
C ASP A 80 2.78 10.45 -11.05
N LEU A 81 3.12 9.19 -10.82
CA LEU A 81 2.34 8.29 -10.01
C LEU A 81 2.30 8.72 -8.55
N ILE A 82 3.43 9.15 -7.99
CA ILE A 82 3.51 9.62 -6.61
C ILE A 82 2.67 10.88 -6.40
N GLY A 83 2.74 11.84 -7.32
CA GLY A 83 1.89 13.02 -7.28
C GLY A 83 0.40 12.68 -7.33
N ALA A 84 0.01 11.74 -8.19
CA ALA A 84 -1.36 11.26 -8.28
C ALA A 84 -1.82 10.57 -6.98
N LYS A 85 -0.97 9.74 -6.37
CA LYS A 85 -1.27 9.10 -5.09
C LYS A 85 -1.43 10.12 -3.96
N LYS A 86 -0.61 11.15 -3.92
CA LYS A 86 -0.70 12.21 -2.90
C LYS A 86 -2.03 12.95 -2.92
N GLN A 87 -2.64 13.10 -4.09
CA GLN A 87 -3.96 13.72 -4.20
C GLN A 87 -5.06 12.91 -3.49
N LEU A 88 -4.86 11.62 -3.28
CA LEU A 88 -5.79 10.74 -2.59
C LEU A 88 -5.41 10.49 -1.12
N ALA A 89 -4.42 11.18 -0.59
CA ALA A 89 -3.93 10.98 0.78
C ALA A 89 -5.03 11.10 1.84
N HIS A 90 -6.09 11.88 1.55
CA HIS A 90 -7.24 12.01 2.44
C HIS A 90 -8.03 10.70 2.65
N LEU A 91 -7.81 9.69 1.81
CA LEU A 91 -8.42 8.37 1.93
C LEU A 91 -7.63 7.42 2.83
N ILE A 92 -6.42 7.80 3.23
CA ILE A 92 -5.57 6.98 4.11
C ILE A 92 -6.21 6.93 5.49
N ARG A 93 -6.48 5.73 5.99
CA ARG A 93 -7.11 5.50 7.28
C ARG A 93 -6.50 4.31 7.99
N PHE A 94 -6.45 4.38 9.32
CA PHE A 94 -6.19 3.20 10.12
C PHE A 94 -7.33 2.19 10.00
N ARG A 95 -6.97 0.92 10.03
CA ARG A 95 -7.98 -0.12 10.27
C ARG A 95 -8.57 0.01 11.67
N PRO A 96 -9.80 -0.52 11.89
CA PRO A 96 -10.39 -0.52 13.23
C PRO A 96 -9.41 -1.09 14.26
N HIS A 97 -9.25 -0.40 15.37
CA HIS A 97 -8.40 -0.75 16.52
C HIS A 97 -6.87 -0.68 16.28
N ALA A 98 -6.40 -0.40 15.06
CA ALA A 98 -4.96 -0.35 14.77
C ALA A 98 -4.26 0.76 15.57
N LYS A 99 -4.86 1.95 15.65
CA LYS A 99 -4.30 3.07 16.42
C LYS A 99 -4.21 2.74 17.91
N GLN A 100 -5.28 2.18 18.47
CA GLN A 100 -5.32 1.76 19.88
C GLN A 100 -4.25 0.69 20.17
N PHE A 101 -4.06 -0.25 19.24
CA PHE A 101 -3.04 -1.27 19.37
C PHE A 101 -1.64 -0.67 19.44
N LEU A 102 -1.33 0.29 18.57
CA LEU A 102 -0.05 1.01 18.58
C LEU A 102 0.16 1.79 19.90
N GLU A 103 -0.89 2.43 20.40
CA GLU A 103 -0.86 3.15 21.67
C GLU A 103 -0.58 2.22 22.86
N VAL A 104 -1.12 1.01 22.83
CA VAL A 104 -0.87 -0.02 23.86
C VAL A 104 0.58 -0.53 23.79
N LEU A 105 1.14 -0.68 22.59
CA LEU A 105 2.51 -1.15 22.41
C LEU A 105 3.57 -0.14 22.86
N GLN A 106 3.29 1.15 22.72
CA GLN A 106 4.27 2.22 22.91
C GLN A 106 4.97 2.19 24.28
N PRO A 107 4.26 2.03 25.42
CA PRO A 107 4.90 2.01 26.74
C PRO A 107 5.57 0.67 27.10
N LEU A 108 5.42 -0.36 26.28
CA LEU A 108 5.98 -1.68 26.58
C LEU A 108 7.48 -1.75 26.28
N PRO A 109 8.25 -2.55 27.06
CA PRO A 109 9.71 -2.68 26.87
C PRO A 109 10.03 -3.60 25.69
N LEU A 110 9.51 -3.28 24.51
CA LEU A 110 9.76 -4.03 23.27
C LEU A 110 9.95 -3.06 22.11
N ARG A 111 10.60 -3.54 21.05
CA ARG A 111 10.84 -2.76 19.84
C ARG A 111 9.71 -3.02 18.85
N THR A 112 9.09 -1.94 18.36
CA THR A 112 8.04 -2.02 17.33
C THR A 112 8.59 -1.51 16.00
N LEU A 113 8.48 -2.34 14.95
CA LEU A 113 8.98 -2.05 13.62
C LEU A 113 7.88 -2.27 12.60
N ILE A 114 7.86 -1.44 11.56
CA ILE A 114 7.01 -1.67 10.39
C ILE A 114 7.84 -2.41 9.35
N ALA A 115 7.35 -3.59 8.92
CA ALA A 115 7.93 -4.39 7.85
C ALA A 115 6.98 -4.35 6.66
N THR A 116 7.37 -3.64 5.60
CA THR A 116 6.51 -3.42 4.44
C THR A 116 7.28 -3.53 3.14
N ASN A 117 6.61 -4.00 2.08
CA ASN A 117 7.12 -3.97 0.71
C ASN A 117 6.81 -2.66 -0.02
N ALA A 118 6.13 -1.71 0.62
CA ALA A 118 5.83 -0.42 0.02
C ALA A 118 7.11 0.33 -0.39
N HIS A 119 7.06 0.99 -1.55
CA HIS A 119 8.19 1.79 -2.03
C HIS A 119 8.49 2.94 -1.06
N PRO A 120 9.76 3.27 -0.80
CA PRO A 120 10.13 4.33 0.14
C PRO A 120 9.42 5.67 -0.10
N ASP A 121 9.19 6.04 -1.35
CA ASP A 121 8.53 7.30 -1.72
C ASP A 121 7.05 7.35 -1.29
N VAL A 122 6.44 6.20 -1.01
CA VAL A 122 5.04 6.10 -0.57
C VAL A 122 4.91 6.27 0.94
N ILE A 123 5.99 5.99 1.69
CA ILE A 123 6.00 5.97 3.16
C ILE A 123 6.21 7.36 3.77
N GLN A 124 6.73 8.29 3.02
CA GLN A 124 7.04 9.65 3.48
C GLN A 124 5.82 10.53 3.72
#